data_a051a2c94c193ce688336fcf7dd87294
#
_entry.id   a051a2c94c193ce688336fcf7dd87294
#
_cell.length_a   1.000
_cell.length_b   1.000
_cell.length_c   1.000
_cell.angle_alpha   90.00
_cell.angle_beta   90.00
_cell.angle_gamma   90.00
#
_symmetry.space_group_name_H-M   'P 1'
#
loop_
_entity.id
_entity.type
_entity.pdbx_description
1 polymer ?
#
loop_
_entity_poly.entity_id
_entity_poly.type
_entity_poly.pdbx_seq_one_letter_code
_entity_poly.pdbx_strand_id
1 'polypeptide(L)'
;MRYFLLSLALAVSSNVYAFDIPQPDGFVTDSAGVLSAEEERSLEIDLQNYRGETSNEIAVFTITSLEGEDIGDLAFTVGREWGVGNKETNNGILLLIAVEDHELFIATGYGLEGAVPDLAAKQIIDNEIVPYFKNDDYIGGILSGVEALKLQIGG
;
A
#
# COMPACT_ATOMS: atom_id res chain seq x y z
N MET A 1 -47.91 9.61 -44.44
CA MET A 1 -47.63 9.65 -42.96
C MET A 1 -46.28 8.98 -42.71
N ARG A 2 -45.28 9.76 -42.40
CA ARG A 2 -43.90 9.27 -42.08
C ARG A 2 -43.77 9.22 -40.57
N TYR A 3 -43.76 8.06 -39.98
CA TYR A 3 -43.52 7.88 -38.57
C TYR A 3 -42.01 7.95 -38.31
N PHE A 4 -41.59 9.04 -37.67
CA PHE A 4 -40.22 9.23 -37.13
C PHE A 4 -40.17 8.43 -35.81
N LEU A 5 -39.53 7.26 -35.84
CA LEU A 5 -39.18 6.53 -34.63
C LEU A 5 -37.93 7.20 -34.00
N LEU A 6 -38.20 7.97 -32.96
CA LEU A 6 -37.13 8.54 -32.12
C LEU A 6 -36.62 7.42 -31.22
N SER A 7 -35.50 6.76 -31.60
CA SER A 7 -34.83 5.83 -30.72
C SER A 7 -34.07 6.61 -29.63
N LEU A 8 -34.64 6.60 -28.43
CA LEU A 8 -33.99 7.12 -27.24
C LEU A 8 -32.87 6.16 -26.84
N ALA A 9 -31.64 6.48 -27.23
CA ALA A 9 -30.46 5.78 -26.73
C ALA A 9 -30.27 6.13 -25.26
N LEU A 10 -30.59 5.17 -24.38
CA LEU A 10 -30.29 5.26 -22.96
C LEU A 10 -28.79 5.12 -22.79
N ALA A 11 -28.09 6.25 -22.64
CA ALA A 11 -26.68 6.24 -22.26
C ALA A 11 -26.59 5.75 -20.81
N VAL A 12 -26.25 4.47 -20.66
CA VAL A 12 -25.84 3.92 -19.36
C VAL A 12 -24.47 4.50 -19.06
N SER A 13 -24.44 5.58 -18.29
CA SER A 13 -23.21 6.06 -17.68
C SER A 13 -22.79 5.03 -16.63
N SER A 14 -21.85 4.16 -16.99
CA SER A 14 -21.12 3.34 -16.05
C SER A 14 -20.32 4.28 -15.16
N ASN A 15 -20.78 4.49 -13.93
CA ASN A 15 -19.95 5.10 -12.89
C ASN A 15 -18.79 4.14 -12.65
N VAL A 16 -17.66 4.42 -13.23
CA VAL A 16 -16.39 3.79 -12.84
C VAL A 16 -16.04 4.43 -11.50
N TYR A 17 -16.37 3.75 -10.41
CA TYR A 17 -15.92 4.17 -9.09
C TYR A 17 -14.42 3.86 -9.03
N ALA A 18 -13.59 4.90 -9.15
CA ALA A 18 -12.21 4.80 -8.78
C ALA A 18 -12.12 4.67 -7.25
N PHE A 19 -11.16 3.88 -6.76
CA PHE A 19 -10.89 3.79 -5.32
C PHE A 19 -10.63 5.17 -4.73
N ASP A 20 -11.33 5.51 -3.65
CA ASP A 20 -11.17 6.79 -2.97
C ASP A 20 -9.97 6.73 -2.02
N ILE A 21 -8.85 7.32 -2.45
CA ILE A 21 -7.60 7.32 -1.69
C ILE A 21 -7.71 8.37 -0.58
N PRO A 22 -7.68 7.97 0.71
CA PRO A 22 -7.73 8.91 1.82
C PRO A 22 -6.44 9.73 1.91
N GLN A 23 -6.47 10.81 2.68
CA GLN A 23 -5.24 11.49 3.08
C GLN A 23 -4.44 10.58 4.02
N PRO A 24 -3.09 10.57 3.93
CA PRO A 24 -2.28 9.77 4.82
C PRO A 24 -2.36 10.28 6.26
N ASP A 25 -2.36 9.36 7.22
CA ASP A 25 -2.27 9.65 8.65
C ASP A 25 -0.86 9.31 9.15
N GLY A 26 0.14 10.07 8.67
CA GLY A 26 1.55 9.80 8.94
C GLY A 26 2.15 8.69 8.08
N PHE A 27 3.05 7.90 8.65
CA PHE A 27 3.69 6.75 7.98
C PHE A 27 2.80 5.49 8.02
N VAL A 28 1.84 5.46 8.95
CA VAL A 28 0.90 4.36 9.13
C VAL A 28 -0.52 4.88 8.97
N THR A 29 -1.24 4.37 7.99
CA THR A 29 -2.66 4.68 7.77
C THR A 29 -3.45 3.37 7.81
N ASP A 30 -4.09 3.11 8.95
CA ASP A 30 -4.84 1.87 9.19
C ASP A 30 -6.34 2.04 8.91
N SER A 31 -6.71 2.16 7.63
CA SER A 31 -8.12 2.31 7.23
C SER A 31 -8.94 1.04 7.44
N ALA A 32 -8.30 -0.12 7.47
CA ALA A 32 -8.98 -1.40 7.74
C ALA A 32 -9.25 -1.62 9.24
N GLY A 33 -8.59 -0.86 10.13
CA GLY A 33 -8.77 -0.98 11.57
C GLY A 33 -8.26 -2.30 12.14
N VAL A 34 -7.15 -2.82 11.62
CA VAL A 34 -6.55 -4.10 12.06
C VAL A 34 -5.48 -3.92 13.13
N LEU A 35 -5.10 -2.70 13.43
CA LEU A 35 -4.15 -2.34 14.47
C LEU A 35 -4.86 -1.68 15.65
N SER A 36 -4.39 -1.94 16.87
CA SER A 36 -4.77 -1.11 18.01
C SER A 36 -4.10 0.26 17.92
N ALA A 37 -4.64 1.24 18.64
CA ALA A 37 -4.07 2.59 18.68
C ALA A 37 -2.62 2.61 19.21
N GLU A 38 -2.27 1.69 20.11
CA GLU A 38 -0.92 1.54 20.66
C GLU A 38 0.04 0.94 19.62
N GLU A 39 -0.38 -0.10 18.90
CA GLU A 39 0.39 -0.73 17.82
C GLU A 39 0.66 0.26 16.68
N GLU A 40 -0.38 0.96 16.24
CA GLU A 40 -0.25 1.98 15.19
C GLU A 40 0.73 3.09 15.61
N ARG A 41 0.61 3.61 16.83
CA ARG A 41 1.51 4.65 17.34
C ARG A 41 2.96 4.15 17.46
N SER A 42 3.16 2.94 17.94
CA SER A 42 4.49 2.34 18.08
C SER A 42 5.17 2.18 16.71
N LEU A 43 4.43 1.68 15.73
CA LEU A 43 4.91 1.52 14.36
C LEU A 43 5.20 2.89 13.71
N GLU A 44 4.33 3.88 13.92
CA GLU A 44 4.52 5.25 13.43
C GLU A 44 5.83 5.85 13.92
N ILE A 45 6.12 5.73 15.21
CA ILE A 45 7.37 6.22 15.82
C ILE A 45 8.58 5.49 15.24
N ASP A 46 8.50 4.19 15.06
CA ASP A 46 9.57 3.37 14.49
C ASP A 46 9.90 3.80 13.04
N LEU A 47 8.88 3.99 12.21
CA LEU A 47 9.07 4.43 10.82
C LEU A 47 9.55 5.88 10.72
N GLN A 48 9.09 6.74 11.62
CA GLN A 48 9.59 8.12 11.72
C GLN A 48 11.08 8.16 12.08
N ASN A 49 11.50 7.35 13.04
CA ASN A 49 12.91 7.23 13.42
C ASN A 49 13.76 6.70 12.26
N TYR A 50 13.30 5.64 11.59
CA TYR A 50 13.99 5.08 10.44
C TYR A 50 14.21 6.11 9.33
N ARG A 51 13.19 6.92 9.02
CA ARG A 51 13.35 8.01 8.06
C ARG A 51 14.36 9.05 8.54
N GLY A 52 14.32 9.41 9.82
CA GLY A 52 15.27 10.37 10.40
C GLY A 52 16.72 9.90 10.32
N GLU A 53 16.96 8.61 10.47
CA GLU A 53 18.29 8.01 10.47
C GLU A 53 18.85 7.73 9.07
N THR A 54 17.98 7.33 8.12
CA THR A 54 18.41 6.82 6.82
C THR A 54 18.02 7.71 5.64
N SER A 55 17.07 8.61 5.81
CA SER A 55 16.37 9.37 4.78
C SER A 55 15.44 8.52 3.89
N ASN A 56 15.46 7.20 4.01
CA ASN A 56 14.51 6.33 3.32
C ASN A 56 13.17 6.35 4.04
N GLU A 57 12.09 6.24 3.28
CA GLU A 57 10.74 6.29 3.82
C GLU A 57 10.00 4.98 3.55
N ILE A 58 9.45 4.40 4.60
CA ILE A 58 8.55 3.27 4.52
C ILE A 58 7.19 3.72 5.05
N ALA A 59 6.14 3.53 4.27
CA ALA A 59 4.76 3.78 4.67
C ALA A 59 3.96 2.48 4.65
N VAL A 60 3.00 2.37 5.54
CA VAL A 60 2.09 1.22 5.65
C VAL A 60 0.66 1.72 5.49
N PHE A 61 -0.09 1.10 4.59
CA PHE A 61 -1.48 1.40 4.36
C PHE A 61 -2.32 0.13 4.37
N THR A 62 -3.32 0.07 5.23
CA THR A 62 -4.29 -1.01 5.24
C THR A 62 -5.63 -0.53 4.72
N ILE A 63 -6.27 -1.33 3.89
CA ILE A 63 -7.61 -1.11 3.37
C ILE A 63 -8.48 -2.34 3.59
N THR A 64 -9.78 -2.13 3.73
CA THR A 64 -10.72 -3.24 3.89
C THR A 64 -10.83 -4.06 2.62
N SER A 65 -11.00 -3.41 1.47
CA SER A 65 -11.18 -4.05 0.17
C SER A 65 -10.56 -3.21 -0.95
N LEU A 66 -10.10 -3.87 -2.00
CA LEU A 66 -9.62 -3.26 -3.24
C LEU A 66 -10.75 -2.67 -4.11
N GLU A 67 -12.00 -3.03 -3.83
CA GLU A 67 -13.16 -2.58 -4.63
C GLU A 67 -13.01 -2.90 -6.12
N GLY A 68 -12.29 -3.97 -6.46
CA GLY A 68 -12.05 -4.40 -7.83
C GLY A 68 -10.81 -3.82 -8.51
N GLU A 69 -10.06 -2.95 -7.82
CA GLU A 69 -8.79 -2.42 -8.34
C GLU A 69 -7.67 -3.47 -8.29
N ASP A 70 -6.68 -3.33 -9.19
CA ASP A 70 -5.43 -4.07 -9.09
C ASP A 70 -4.57 -3.51 -7.96
N ILE A 71 -4.08 -4.38 -7.07
CA ILE A 71 -3.35 -3.95 -5.88
C ILE A 71 -2.02 -3.25 -6.22
N GLY A 72 -1.32 -3.71 -7.25
CA GLY A 72 -0.06 -3.09 -7.67
C GLY A 72 -0.29 -1.69 -8.22
N ASP A 73 -1.27 -1.53 -9.11
CA ASP A 73 -1.63 -0.23 -9.69
C ASP A 73 -2.10 0.73 -8.61
N LEU A 74 -2.92 0.26 -7.67
CA LEU A 74 -3.38 1.06 -6.54
C LEU A 74 -2.21 1.48 -5.64
N ALA A 75 -1.31 0.55 -5.29
CA ALA A 75 -0.17 0.84 -4.44
C ALA A 75 0.77 1.91 -5.04
N PHE A 76 1.07 1.83 -6.33
CA PHE A 76 1.86 2.85 -7.02
C PHE A 76 1.12 4.19 -7.10
N THR A 77 -0.18 4.18 -7.30
CA THR A 77 -0.99 5.40 -7.33
C THR A 77 -1.00 6.08 -5.97
N VAL A 78 -1.27 5.33 -4.89
CA VAL A 78 -1.22 5.84 -3.51
C VAL A 78 0.17 6.39 -3.18
N GLY A 79 1.22 5.65 -3.49
CA GLY A 79 2.60 6.08 -3.24
C GLY A 79 2.94 7.41 -3.90
N ARG A 80 2.47 7.63 -5.14
CA ARG A 80 2.64 8.91 -5.85
C ARG A 80 1.79 10.03 -5.25
N GLU A 81 0.51 9.77 -4.97
CA GLU A 81 -0.39 10.79 -4.42
C GLU A 81 0.03 11.24 -3.02
N TRP A 82 0.47 10.31 -2.18
CA TRP A 82 0.96 10.63 -0.86
C TRP A 82 2.39 11.19 -0.85
N GLY A 83 3.10 11.08 -1.96
CA GLY A 83 4.49 11.52 -2.06
C GLY A 83 5.43 10.73 -1.15
N VAL A 84 5.26 9.40 -1.09
CA VAL A 84 6.11 8.52 -0.28
C VAL A 84 7.54 8.55 -0.81
N GLY A 85 8.48 8.90 0.08
CA GLY A 85 9.89 9.10 -0.27
C GLY A 85 10.19 10.54 -0.71
N ASN A 86 11.45 10.79 -1.07
CA ASN A 86 11.90 12.06 -1.57
C ASN A 86 11.77 12.11 -3.10
N LYS A 87 11.27 13.22 -3.64
CA LYS A 87 11.07 13.39 -5.10
C LYS A 87 12.37 13.34 -5.91
N GLU A 88 13.50 13.71 -5.31
CA GLU A 88 14.80 13.71 -5.98
C GLU A 88 15.45 12.34 -5.97
N THR A 89 15.31 11.59 -4.87
CA THR A 89 15.95 10.30 -4.66
C THR A 89 15.05 9.11 -4.89
N ASN A 90 13.72 9.29 -4.94
CA ASN A 90 12.71 8.25 -5.09
C ASN A 90 12.92 7.06 -4.12
N ASN A 91 13.22 7.37 -2.86
CA ASN A 91 13.62 6.42 -1.84
C ASN A 91 12.47 6.06 -0.88
N GLY A 92 11.29 5.89 -1.42
CA GLY A 92 10.10 5.50 -0.70
C GLY A 92 9.64 4.07 -1.01
N ILE A 93 9.05 3.44 -0.01
CA ILE A 93 8.36 2.15 -0.12
C ILE A 93 6.98 2.26 0.53
N LEU A 94 5.97 1.74 -0.13
CA LEU A 94 4.63 1.58 0.41
C LEU A 94 4.28 0.10 0.51
N LEU A 95 3.96 -0.35 1.73
CA LEU A 95 3.32 -1.63 1.97
C LEU A 95 1.80 -1.42 2.01
N LEU A 96 1.09 -1.91 1.00
CA LEU A 96 -0.37 -1.90 0.91
C LEU A 96 -0.94 -3.26 1.26
N ILE A 97 -1.92 -3.29 2.15
CA ILE A 97 -2.58 -4.51 2.62
C ILE A 97 -4.08 -4.38 2.41
N ALA A 98 -4.66 -5.25 1.59
CA ALA A 98 -6.09 -5.36 1.35
C ALA A 98 -6.64 -6.58 2.11
N VAL A 99 -7.28 -6.32 3.25
CA VAL A 99 -7.59 -7.36 4.24
C VAL A 99 -8.58 -8.39 3.73
N GLU A 100 -9.73 -7.96 3.19
CA GLU A 100 -10.77 -8.87 2.69
C GLU A 100 -10.35 -9.61 1.42
N ASP A 101 -9.52 -8.99 0.58
CA ASP A 101 -9.01 -9.62 -0.65
C ASP A 101 -7.87 -10.60 -0.38
N HIS A 102 -7.32 -10.62 0.84
CA HIS A 102 -6.12 -11.40 1.20
C HIS A 102 -4.93 -11.11 0.28
N GLU A 103 -4.79 -9.85 -0.13
CA GLU A 103 -3.72 -9.40 -0.99
C GLU A 103 -2.86 -8.33 -0.28
N LEU A 104 -1.59 -8.33 -0.60
CA LEU A 104 -0.66 -7.29 -0.17
C LEU A 104 0.38 -7.05 -1.26
N PHE A 105 0.92 -5.84 -1.27
CA PHE A 105 1.87 -5.40 -2.28
C PHE A 105 2.91 -4.45 -1.68
N ILE A 106 4.14 -4.55 -2.13
CA ILE A 106 5.22 -3.62 -1.80
C ILE A 106 5.54 -2.81 -3.06
N ALA A 107 5.16 -1.54 -3.05
CA ALA A 107 5.51 -0.60 -4.10
C ALA A 107 6.83 0.08 -3.76
N THR A 108 7.84 -0.10 -4.59
CA THR A 108 9.19 0.42 -4.37
C THR A 108 9.48 1.57 -5.32
N GLY A 109 9.93 2.71 -4.78
CA GLY A 109 10.40 3.84 -5.59
C GLY A 109 11.69 3.51 -6.34
N TYR A 110 11.94 4.20 -7.45
CA TYR A 110 13.09 3.95 -8.33
C TYR A 110 14.44 3.95 -7.61
N GLY A 111 14.60 4.80 -6.58
CA GLY A 111 15.84 4.89 -5.81
C GLY A 111 16.15 3.65 -4.97
N LEU A 112 15.17 2.80 -4.74
CA LEU A 112 15.30 1.59 -3.93
C LEU A 112 15.11 0.29 -4.72
N GLU A 113 14.83 0.34 -6.03
CA GLU A 113 14.63 -0.85 -6.86
C GLU A 113 15.87 -1.75 -6.91
N GLY A 114 17.07 -1.17 -6.84
CA GLY A 114 18.32 -1.93 -6.77
C GLY A 114 18.47 -2.70 -5.46
N ALA A 115 18.02 -2.13 -4.35
CA ALA A 115 18.06 -2.76 -3.03
C ALA A 115 16.89 -3.73 -2.83
N VAL A 116 15.70 -3.34 -3.26
CA VAL A 116 14.45 -4.12 -3.13
C VAL A 116 13.84 -4.38 -4.51
N PRO A 117 14.43 -5.23 -5.33
CA PRO A 117 13.82 -5.64 -6.59
C PRO A 117 12.56 -6.47 -6.35
N ASP A 118 11.72 -6.62 -7.36
CA ASP A 118 10.42 -7.31 -7.27
C ASP A 118 10.52 -8.70 -6.64
N LEU A 119 11.57 -9.45 -6.97
CA LEU A 119 11.77 -10.77 -6.38
C LEU A 119 12.02 -10.70 -4.86
N ALA A 120 12.82 -9.73 -4.41
CA ALA A 120 13.08 -9.54 -2.98
C ALA A 120 11.80 -9.09 -2.25
N ALA A 121 11.03 -8.18 -2.84
CA ALA A 121 9.73 -7.76 -2.31
C ALA A 121 8.78 -8.94 -2.16
N LYS A 122 8.69 -9.79 -3.20
CA LYS A 122 7.86 -11.00 -3.14
C LYS A 122 8.31 -11.98 -2.07
N GLN A 123 9.61 -12.20 -1.92
CA GLN A 123 10.16 -13.07 -0.87
C GLN A 123 9.85 -12.54 0.54
N ILE A 124 9.94 -11.23 0.74
CA ILE A 124 9.55 -10.59 2.01
C ILE A 124 8.08 -10.84 2.31
N ILE A 125 7.21 -10.65 1.33
CA ILE A 125 5.79 -10.94 1.48
C ILE A 125 5.55 -12.39 1.87
N ASP A 126 6.08 -13.32 1.11
CA ASP A 126 5.81 -14.76 1.27
C ASP A 126 6.42 -15.34 2.56
N ASN A 127 7.60 -14.88 2.95
CA ASN A 127 8.36 -15.46 4.06
C ASN A 127 8.18 -14.72 5.39
N GLU A 128 8.02 -13.38 5.33
CA GLU A 128 8.04 -12.55 6.53
C GLU A 128 6.65 -12.03 6.93
N ILE A 129 5.71 -11.89 6.00
CA ILE A 129 4.40 -11.29 6.28
C ILE A 129 3.31 -12.35 6.31
N VAL A 130 3.14 -13.08 5.21
CA VAL A 130 2.04 -14.05 5.04
C VAL A 130 1.93 -15.08 6.15
N PRO A 131 3.02 -15.65 6.72
CA PRO A 131 2.90 -16.60 7.81
C PRO A 131 2.17 -16.07 9.05
N TYR A 132 2.36 -14.78 9.37
CA TYR A 132 1.63 -14.10 10.45
C TYR A 132 0.17 -13.86 10.09
N PHE A 133 -0.09 -13.38 8.88
CA PHE A 133 -1.45 -13.05 8.42
C PHE A 133 -2.36 -14.28 8.36
N LYS A 134 -1.81 -15.45 8.10
CA LYS A 134 -2.55 -16.71 8.17
C LYS A 134 -3.09 -17.05 9.57
N ASN A 135 -2.55 -16.42 10.61
CA ASN A 135 -2.98 -16.53 11.99
C ASN A 135 -3.68 -15.26 12.49
N ASP A 136 -4.12 -14.39 11.60
CA ASP A 136 -4.73 -13.09 11.88
C ASP A 136 -3.83 -12.14 12.71
N ASP A 137 -2.52 -12.39 12.74
CA ASP A 137 -1.52 -11.55 13.42
C ASP A 137 -1.03 -10.46 12.47
N TYR A 138 -1.83 -9.43 12.28
CA TYR A 138 -1.51 -8.34 11.36
C TYR A 138 -0.31 -7.53 11.82
N ILE A 139 -0.23 -7.18 13.11
CA ILE A 139 0.90 -6.42 13.63
C ILE A 139 2.20 -7.21 13.54
N GLY A 140 2.20 -8.49 13.89
CA GLY A 140 3.37 -9.35 13.77
C GLY A 140 3.90 -9.43 12.35
N GLY A 141 3.01 -9.60 11.37
CA GLY A 141 3.38 -9.64 9.95
C GLY A 141 3.90 -8.30 9.43
N ILE A 142 3.27 -7.20 9.81
CA ILE A 142 3.72 -5.86 9.41
C ILE A 142 5.10 -5.55 9.99
N LEU A 143 5.32 -5.80 11.27
CA LEU A 143 6.63 -5.60 11.92
C LEU A 143 7.72 -6.46 11.28
N SER A 144 7.46 -7.75 11.05
CA SER A 144 8.41 -8.64 10.40
C SER A 144 8.75 -8.17 8.97
N GLY A 145 7.74 -7.78 8.21
CA GLY A 145 7.94 -7.25 6.86
C GLY A 145 8.72 -5.93 6.81
N VAL A 146 8.40 -5.02 7.71
CA VAL A 146 9.10 -3.71 7.84
C VAL A 146 10.57 -3.93 8.22
N GLU A 147 10.86 -4.80 9.19
CA GLU A 147 12.24 -5.12 9.56
C GLU A 147 13.01 -5.78 8.41
N ALA A 148 12.37 -6.69 7.68
CA ALA A 148 12.98 -7.30 6.50
C ALA A 148 13.28 -6.27 5.40
N LEU A 149 12.38 -5.32 5.17
CA LEU A 149 12.60 -4.20 4.24
C LEU A 149 13.79 -3.33 4.67
N LYS A 150 13.86 -2.95 5.95
CA LYS A 150 14.97 -2.17 6.49
C LYS A 150 16.32 -2.87 6.29
N LEU A 151 16.38 -4.17 6.58
CA LEU A 151 17.57 -4.99 6.38
C LEU A 151 17.94 -5.09 4.90
N GLN A 152 16.96 -5.29 4.03
CA GLN A 152 17.20 -5.41 2.58
C GLN A 152 17.73 -4.09 1.99
N ILE A 153 17.24 -2.95 2.46
CA ILE A 153 17.70 -1.62 2.02
C ILE A 153 19.12 -1.34 2.52
N GLY A 154 19.43 -1.75 3.75
CA GLY A 154 20.73 -1.50 4.39
C GLY A 154 21.83 -2.48 4.00
N GLY A 155 21.52 -3.56 3.29
CA GLY A 155 22.42 -4.65 2.91
C GLY A 155 23.31 -4.40 1.70
#